data_88486ea11d81560b98c470f39cb4d23f
#
_entry.id   88486ea11d81560b98c470f39cb4d23f
#
_cell.length_a   1.000
_cell.length_b   1.000
_cell.length_c   1.000
_cell.angle_alpha   90.00
_cell.angle_beta   90.00
_cell.angle_gamma   90.00
#
_symmetry.space_group_name_H-M   'P 1'
#
loop_
_entity.id
_entity.type
_entity.pdbx_description
1 polymer ?
#
loop_
_entity_poly.entity_id
_entity_poly.type
_entity_poly.pdbx_seq_one_letter_code
_entity_poly.pdbx_strand_id
1 'polypeptide(L)'
;MNNKDFIYLDWNSTTPMYPSVKKVMQETFDIFGNPSSIHLEGRMAKKLIEDSRLVIHELLGIETGSVFFTSGATEAAELVLRNKRCKSSKIEHPAVLRWTDSCLELDCNFQIVTEAVENCTVQLANSETGIVQNNLGAVYLTDATQYYPKFDFEFEDIQAKVAIISPHKFGGPKGIGAILVKENFDEFLKKNDDGQEGGFRPGTENVLGIVGFAEAVKVAASQRSEG
;
A
#
# COMPACT_ATOMS: atom_id res chain seq x y z
N MET A 1 -3.56 -27.39 16.08
CA MET A 1 -2.20 -27.95 16.10
C MET A 1 -1.33 -26.98 16.92
N ASN A 2 -0.93 -27.37 18.14
CA ASN A 2 0.05 -26.61 18.92
C ASN A 2 1.44 -26.94 18.35
N ASN A 3 1.88 -26.16 17.35
CA ASN A 3 3.21 -26.32 16.75
C ASN A 3 4.23 -25.52 17.55
N LYS A 4 4.61 -26.02 18.75
CA LYS A 4 5.66 -25.37 19.56
C LYS A 4 7.07 -25.46 18.95
N ASP A 5 7.24 -26.27 17.89
CA ASP A 5 8.55 -26.54 17.27
C ASP A 5 8.66 -25.99 15.84
N PHE A 6 7.68 -25.22 15.36
CA PHE A 6 7.73 -24.66 14.01
C PHE A 6 8.19 -23.21 14.04
N ILE A 7 9.33 -22.95 13.37
CA ILE A 7 9.86 -21.59 13.17
C ILE A 7 9.48 -21.15 11.77
N TYR A 8 8.61 -20.12 11.65
CA TYR A 8 8.23 -19.54 10.39
C TYR A 8 9.26 -18.48 9.97
N LEU A 9 9.96 -18.72 8.85
CA LEU A 9 11.04 -17.84 8.35
C LEU A 9 10.67 -17.07 7.09
N ASP A 10 9.49 -17.32 6.51
CA ASP A 10 9.06 -16.72 5.24
C ASP A 10 8.27 -15.41 5.45
N TRP A 11 8.81 -14.51 6.27
CA TRP A 11 8.17 -13.22 6.61
C TRP A 11 8.06 -12.25 5.43
N ASN A 12 8.92 -12.41 4.41
CA ASN A 12 8.83 -11.59 3.20
C ASN A 12 7.64 -11.96 2.33
N SER A 13 7.14 -13.21 2.37
CA SER A 13 5.95 -13.59 1.63
C SER A 13 4.67 -13.11 2.32
N THR A 14 4.58 -13.26 3.63
CA THR A 14 3.46 -12.77 4.46
C THR A 14 3.82 -12.86 5.93
N THR A 15 3.16 -12.05 6.76
CA THR A 15 3.37 -12.07 8.22
C THR A 15 2.14 -12.58 8.96
N PRO A 16 2.30 -13.16 10.17
CA PRO A 16 1.18 -13.41 11.05
C PRO A 16 0.45 -12.10 11.40
N MET A 17 -0.88 -12.16 11.38
CA MET A 17 -1.69 -10.99 11.72
C MET A 17 -1.57 -10.66 13.21
N TYR A 18 -1.39 -9.37 13.55
CA TYR A 18 -1.33 -8.91 14.94
C TYR A 18 -2.61 -9.26 15.72
N PRO A 19 -2.51 -9.55 17.03
CA PRO A 19 -3.69 -9.85 17.85
C PRO A 19 -4.72 -8.71 17.87
N SER A 20 -4.28 -7.44 17.95
CA SER A 20 -5.18 -6.27 17.90
C SER A 20 -5.90 -6.15 16.56
N VAL A 21 -5.22 -6.45 15.45
CA VAL A 21 -5.83 -6.48 14.11
C VAL A 21 -6.94 -7.52 14.04
N LYS A 22 -6.69 -8.74 14.55
CA LYS A 22 -7.73 -9.79 14.62
C LYS A 22 -8.93 -9.33 15.44
N LYS A 23 -8.68 -8.69 16.59
CA LYS A 23 -9.71 -8.20 17.50
C LYS A 23 -10.59 -7.14 16.83
N VAL A 24 -9.99 -6.09 16.25
CA VAL A 24 -10.77 -5.03 15.61
C VAL A 24 -11.57 -5.53 14.40
N MET A 25 -11.02 -6.46 13.64
CA MET A 25 -11.76 -7.11 12.55
C MET A 25 -12.96 -7.92 13.08
N GLN A 26 -12.79 -8.67 14.19
CA GLN A 26 -13.90 -9.41 14.82
C GLN A 26 -15.02 -8.47 15.29
N GLU A 27 -14.68 -7.35 15.92
CA GLU A 27 -15.64 -6.34 16.37
C GLU A 27 -16.37 -5.67 15.19
N THR A 28 -15.79 -5.70 13.99
CA THR A 28 -16.40 -5.12 12.78
C THR A 28 -17.35 -6.08 12.06
N PHE A 29 -17.36 -7.39 12.37
CA PHE A 29 -18.23 -8.35 11.68
C PHE A 29 -19.72 -8.03 11.80
N ASP A 30 -20.15 -7.40 12.88
CA ASP A 30 -21.57 -7.04 13.11
C ASP A 30 -21.98 -5.77 12.30
N ILE A 31 -21.05 -5.09 11.66
CA ILE A 31 -21.31 -3.94 10.80
C ILE A 31 -21.60 -4.44 9.37
N PHE A 32 -22.85 -4.73 9.08
CA PHE A 32 -23.28 -5.36 7.82
C PHE A 32 -23.69 -4.37 6.71
N GLY A 33 -23.73 -3.06 7.00
CA GLY A 33 -24.19 -2.04 6.07
C GLY A 33 -23.31 -1.92 4.83
N ASN A 34 -23.94 -1.71 3.66
CA ASN A 34 -23.21 -1.34 2.45
C ASN A 34 -22.77 0.14 2.56
N PRO A 35 -21.47 0.47 2.44
CA PRO A 35 -20.97 1.85 2.58
C PRO A 35 -21.57 2.86 1.59
N SER A 36 -22.08 2.39 0.45
CA SER A 36 -22.77 3.24 -0.54
C SER A 36 -24.23 3.56 -0.18
N SER A 37 -24.78 2.95 0.88
CA SER A 37 -26.18 3.16 1.29
C SER A 37 -26.31 4.39 2.18
N ILE A 38 -27.43 5.14 2.00
CA ILE A 38 -27.69 6.39 2.73
C ILE A 38 -28.32 6.20 4.12
N HIS A 39 -28.78 4.97 4.44
CA HIS A 39 -29.34 4.66 5.75
C HIS A 39 -28.27 4.50 6.85
N LEU A 40 -28.71 4.34 8.10
CA LEU A 40 -27.81 4.34 9.27
C LEU A 40 -26.68 3.33 9.15
N GLU A 41 -27.01 2.07 8.83
CA GLU A 41 -26.04 0.97 8.73
C GLU A 41 -24.98 1.22 7.64
N GLY A 42 -25.40 1.78 6.50
CA GLY A 42 -24.47 2.16 5.41
C GLY A 42 -23.55 3.29 5.84
N ARG A 43 -24.09 4.31 6.52
CA ARG A 43 -23.27 5.43 7.05
C ARG A 43 -22.27 4.97 8.11
N MET A 44 -22.64 3.98 8.95
CA MET A 44 -21.72 3.39 9.93
C MET A 44 -20.55 2.69 9.23
N ALA A 45 -20.82 1.87 8.22
CA ALA A 45 -19.78 1.21 7.43
C ALA A 45 -18.88 2.22 6.70
N LYS A 46 -19.48 3.26 6.08
CA LYS A 46 -18.72 4.33 5.43
C LYS A 46 -17.83 5.09 6.41
N LYS A 47 -18.35 5.38 7.61
CA LYS A 47 -17.57 6.04 8.65
C LYS A 47 -16.34 5.24 9.03
N LEU A 48 -16.41 3.92 9.18
CA LEU A 48 -15.26 3.06 9.47
C LEU A 48 -14.21 3.14 8.37
N ILE A 49 -14.61 3.19 7.10
CA ILE A 49 -13.69 3.36 5.97
C ILE A 49 -12.97 4.69 6.06
N GLU A 50 -13.71 5.79 6.26
CA GLU A 50 -13.09 7.13 6.27
C GLU A 50 -12.23 7.35 7.52
N ASP A 51 -12.65 6.88 8.70
CA ASP A 51 -11.82 6.92 9.92
C ASP A 51 -10.51 6.12 9.71
N SER A 52 -10.59 4.96 9.06
CA SER A 52 -9.42 4.14 8.73
C SER A 52 -8.50 4.82 7.70
N ARG A 53 -9.09 5.49 6.70
CA ARG A 53 -8.36 6.26 5.69
C ARG A 53 -7.58 7.40 6.33
N LEU A 54 -8.21 8.13 7.26
CA LEU A 54 -7.55 9.22 7.99
C LEU A 54 -6.36 8.72 8.82
N VAL A 55 -6.51 7.59 9.52
CA VAL A 55 -5.41 6.97 10.27
C VAL A 55 -4.23 6.60 9.37
N ILE A 56 -4.51 5.99 8.23
CA ILE A 56 -3.48 5.60 7.27
C ILE A 56 -2.81 6.84 6.68
N HIS A 57 -3.59 7.85 6.32
CA HIS A 57 -3.13 9.13 5.79
C HIS A 57 -2.15 9.80 6.77
N GLU A 58 -2.52 9.91 8.03
CA GLU A 58 -1.72 10.54 9.08
C GLU A 58 -0.42 9.74 9.36
N LEU A 59 -0.54 8.43 9.61
CA LEU A 59 0.58 7.60 10.07
C LEU A 59 1.55 7.18 8.96
N LEU A 60 1.20 7.38 7.69
CA LEU A 60 2.11 7.20 6.56
C LEU A 60 2.69 8.52 6.04
N GLY A 61 2.48 9.63 6.76
CA GLY A 61 3.05 10.93 6.42
C GLY A 61 2.56 11.47 5.07
N ILE A 62 1.25 11.47 4.86
CA ILE A 62 0.63 12.07 3.67
C ILE A 62 0.12 13.45 4.07
N GLU A 63 0.75 14.52 3.58
CA GLU A 63 0.33 15.88 3.96
C GLU A 63 -0.91 16.34 3.19
N THR A 64 -0.87 16.21 1.87
CA THR A 64 -1.88 16.82 0.97
C THR A 64 -2.42 15.85 -0.08
N GLY A 65 -2.15 14.56 0.06
CA GLY A 65 -2.50 13.54 -0.92
C GLY A 65 -3.79 12.77 -0.61
N SER A 66 -3.93 11.62 -1.24
CA SER A 66 -5.07 10.72 -1.10
C SER A 66 -4.64 9.28 -0.92
N VAL A 67 -5.47 8.50 -0.22
CA VAL A 67 -5.35 7.05 -0.07
C VAL A 67 -6.51 6.39 -0.79
N PHE A 68 -6.23 5.42 -1.67
CA PHE A 68 -7.25 4.60 -2.33
C PHE A 68 -7.05 3.13 -1.97
N PHE A 69 -8.12 2.47 -1.53
CA PHE A 69 -8.06 1.06 -1.18
C PHE A 69 -8.20 0.15 -2.39
N THR A 70 -7.41 -0.93 -2.38
CA THR A 70 -7.40 -1.98 -3.42
C THR A 70 -7.43 -3.35 -2.76
N SER A 71 -7.49 -4.43 -3.53
CA SER A 71 -7.40 -5.80 -2.99
C SER A 71 -5.98 -6.23 -2.60
N GLY A 72 -4.97 -5.42 -2.92
CA GLY A 72 -3.56 -5.68 -2.64
C GLY A 72 -2.64 -4.86 -3.54
N ALA A 73 -1.33 -4.93 -3.30
CA ALA A 73 -0.34 -4.21 -4.09
C ALA A 73 -0.36 -4.60 -5.58
N THR A 74 -0.76 -5.83 -5.92
CA THR A 74 -0.87 -6.28 -7.32
C THR A 74 -1.96 -5.52 -8.09
N GLU A 75 -3.18 -5.37 -7.52
CA GLU A 75 -4.24 -4.55 -8.11
C GLU A 75 -3.80 -3.08 -8.13
N ALA A 76 -3.17 -2.62 -7.07
CA ALA A 76 -2.66 -1.25 -7.00
C ALA A 76 -1.67 -0.95 -8.14
N ALA A 77 -0.69 -1.83 -8.38
CA ALA A 77 0.25 -1.71 -9.49
C ALA A 77 -0.46 -1.70 -10.86
N GLU A 78 -1.43 -2.59 -11.06
CA GLU A 78 -2.21 -2.62 -12.30
C GLU A 78 -2.97 -1.31 -12.54
N LEU A 79 -3.73 -0.84 -11.55
CA LEU A 79 -4.52 0.38 -11.68
C LEU A 79 -3.66 1.60 -12.02
N VAL A 80 -2.45 1.66 -11.46
CA VAL A 80 -1.51 2.76 -11.66
C VAL A 80 -0.79 2.68 -13.00
N LEU A 81 -0.37 1.49 -13.40
CA LEU A 81 0.61 1.31 -14.49
C LEU A 81 0.01 0.88 -15.82
N ARG A 82 -1.16 0.22 -15.85
CA ARG A 82 -1.71 -0.40 -17.07
C ARG A 82 -1.85 0.54 -18.29
N ASN A 83 -2.00 1.83 -18.05
CA ASN A 83 -2.13 2.84 -19.10
C ASN A 83 -0.92 3.79 -19.18
N LYS A 84 0.18 3.43 -18.51
CA LYS A 84 1.40 4.22 -18.46
C LYS A 84 2.56 3.45 -19.09
N ARG A 85 3.40 4.16 -19.81
CA ARG A 85 4.68 3.62 -20.28
C ARG A 85 5.75 3.94 -19.25
N CYS A 86 5.80 3.15 -18.18
CA CYS A 86 6.84 3.28 -17.17
C CYS A 86 8.00 2.34 -17.44
N LYS A 87 9.20 2.79 -17.07
CA LYS A 87 10.41 1.97 -17.03
C LYS A 87 10.61 1.42 -15.63
N SER A 88 11.21 0.23 -15.53
CA SER A 88 11.58 -0.40 -14.27
C SER A 88 12.93 -1.09 -14.36
N SER A 89 13.47 -1.51 -13.23
CA SER A 89 14.57 -2.44 -13.18
C SER A 89 14.09 -3.90 -13.33
N LYS A 90 15.00 -4.81 -13.62
CA LYS A 90 14.69 -6.25 -13.73
C LYS A 90 14.40 -6.92 -12.40
N ILE A 91 14.70 -6.26 -11.28
CA ILE A 91 14.52 -6.79 -9.93
C ILE A 91 13.20 -6.36 -9.28
N GLU A 92 12.34 -5.66 -10.00
CA GLU A 92 11.00 -5.32 -9.51
C GLU A 92 10.14 -6.57 -9.25
N HIS A 93 9.12 -6.40 -8.39
CA HIS A 93 8.13 -7.45 -8.18
C HIS A 93 7.35 -7.77 -9.47
N PRO A 94 6.98 -9.04 -9.74
CA PRO A 94 6.21 -9.43 -10.93
C PRO A 94 4.92 -8.63 -11.16
N ALA A 95 4.29 -8.12 -10.11
CA ALA A 95 3.11 -7.25 -10.20
C ALA A 95 3.41 -5.93 -10.94
N VAL A 96 4.62 -5.40 -10.81
CA VAL A 96 5.12 -4.20 -11.48
C VAL A 96 5.68 -4.54 -12.86
N LEU A 97 6.52 -5.59 -12.97
CA LEU A 97 7.15 -6.02 -14.21
C LEU A 97 6.15 -6.28 -15.34
N ARG A 98 4.95 -6.75 -15.01
CA ARG A 98 3.88 -7.01 -15.99
C ARG A 98 3.47 -5.77 -16.78
N TRP A 99 3.67 -4.58 -16.22
CA TRP A 99 3.16 -3.31 -16.74
C TRP A 99 4.25 -2.34 -17.17
N THR A 100 5.51 -2.75 -17.09
CA THR A 100 6.66 -1.85 -17.29
C THR A 100 7.70 -2.43 -18.26
N ASP A 101 8.50 -1.55 -18.84
CA ASP A 101 9.68 -1.92 -19.63
C ASP A 101 10.89 -2.03 -18.69
N SER A 102 11.41 -3.25 -18.51
CA SER A 102 12.53 -3.55 -17.59
C SER A 102 13.88 -3.15 -18.20
N CYS A 103 14.12 -1.86 -18.35
CA CYS A 103 15.28 -1.30 -19.03
C CYS A 103 16.19 -0.40 -18.16
N LEU A 104 15.85 -0.20 -16.87
CA LEU A 104 16.68 0.55 -15.96
C LEU A 104 17.92 -0.27 -15.60
N GLU A 105 19.09 0.34 -15.75
CA GLU A 105 20.38 -0.29 -15.44
C GLU A 105 20.63 -0.31 -13.93
N LEU A 106 21.31 -1.35 -13.49
CA LEU A 106 21.73 -1.56 -12.11
C LEU A 106 23.27 -1.58 -12.06
N ASP A 107 23.82 -0.98 -11.02
CA ASP A 107 25.25 -1.11 -10.72
C ASP A 107 25.60 -2.48 -10.09
N CYS A 108 26.85 -2.68 -9.73
CA CYS A 108 27.33 -3.91 -9.10
C CYS A 108 26.74 -4.17 -7.70
N ASN A 109 26.13 -3.18 -7.07
CA ASN A 109 25.41 -3.25 -5.80
C ASN A 109 23.88 -3.34 -5.99
N PHE A 110 23.42 -3.53 -7.23
CA PHE A 110 22.01 -3.53 -7.62
C PHE A 110 21.27 -2.22 -7.30
N GLN A 111 21.98 -1.10 -7.21
CA GLN A 111 21.39 0.22 -7.14
C GLN A 111 21.07 0.70 -8.56
N ILE A 112 19.94 1.40 -8.70
CA ILE A 112 19.54 1.97 -9.98
C ILE A 112 20.49 3.13 -10.33
N VAL A 113 21.10 3.07 -11.53
CA VAL A 113 22.12 4.02 -11.98
C VAL A 113 21.53 5.29 -12.61
N THR A 114 20.22 5.36 -12.76
CA THR A 114 19.57 6.42 -13.51
C THR A 114 19.34 7.67 -12.67
N GLU A 115 19.73 8.85 -13.17
CA GLU A 115 19.18 10.12 -12.69
C GLU A 115 17.65 10.12 -12.92
N ALA A 116 16.92 10.67 -11.95
CA ALA A 116 15.47 10.72 -11.88
C ALA A 116 14.76 10.76 -13.25
N VAL A 117 13.92 9.78 -13.49
CA VAL A 117 13.11 9.75 -14.73
C VAL A 117 11.64 9.74 -14.31
N GLU A 118 10.93 10.81 -14.66
CA GLU A 118 9.52 11.02 -14.30
C GLU A 118 8.57 9.85 -14.63
N ASN A 119 8.96 8.96 -15.54
CA ASN A 119 8.20 7.80 -15.97
C ASN A 119 8.86 6.47 -15.53
N CYS A 120 9.42 6.44 -14.33
CA CYS A 120 9.98 5.21 -13.77
C CYS A 120 9.18 4.72 -12.58
N THR A 121 9.25 3.42 -12.34
CA THR A 121 8.84 2.79 -11.09
C THR A 121 10.03 2.10 -10.45
N VAL A 122 10.15 2.27 -9.13
CA VAL A 122 11.26 1.73 -8.34
C VAL A 122 10.74 1.23 -7.01
N GLN A 123 10.98 -0.05 -6.70
CA GLN A 123 10.74 -0.58 -5.37
C GLN A 123 11.75 -0.02 -4.36
N LEU A 124 11.29 0.37 -3.17
CA LEU A 124 12.17 0.86 -2.11
C LEU A 124 13.04 -0.24 -1.51
N ALA A 125 12.47 -1.43 -1.33
CA ALA A 125 13.18 -2.60 -0.83
C ALA A 125 12.78 -3.85 -1.62
N ASN A 126 13.76 -4.65 -2.00
CA ASN A 126 13.54 -5.87 -2.75
C ASN A 126 13.30 -7.08 -1.85
N SER A 127 12.23 -7.85 -2.10
CA SER A 127 11.84 -9.00 -1.28
C SER A 127 12.80 -10.20 -1.38
N GLU A 128 13.51 -10.34 -2.51
CA GLU A 128 14.37 -11.49 -2.78
C GLU A 128 15.81 -11.24 -2.37
N THR A 129 16.30 -10.03 -2.63
CA THR A 129 17.72 -9.69 -2.41
C THR A 129 17.94 -8.92 -1.10
N GLY A 130 16.90 -8.33 -0.52
CA GLY A 130 17.00 -7.44 0.64
C GLY A 130 17.60 -6.07 0.34
N ILE A 131 17.88 -5.77 -0.92
CA ILE A 131 18.49 -4.50 -1.32
C ILE A 131 17.49 -3.36 -1.14
N VAL A 132 17.92 -2.30 -0.49
CA VAL A 132 17.20 -1.03 -0.34
C VAL A 132 17.83 -0.03 -1.30
N GLN A 133 17.00 0.67 -2.07
CA GLN A 133 17.45 1.73 -2.97
C GLN A 133 17.72 3.00 -2.18
N ASN A 134 18.92 3.55 -2.31
CA ASN A 134 19.39 4.66 -1.47
C ASN A 134 19.00 6.05 -2.00
N ASN A 135 18.83 6.18 -3.31
CA ASN A 135 18.49 7.47 -3.92
C ASN A 135 17.60 7.24 -5.15
N LEU A 136 16.31 7.50 -5.00
CA LEU A 136 15.35 7.21 -6.06
C LEU A 136 15.25 8.33 -7.11
N GLY A 137 15.67 9.56 -6.77
CA GLY A 137 15.25 10.71 -7.55
C GLY A 137 13.73 10.84 -7.64
N ALA A 138 13.22 11.68 -8.53
CA ALA A 138 11.78 11.82 -8.77
C ALA A 138 11.26 10.67 -9.64
N VAL A 139 10.50 9.73 -9.05
CA VAL A 139 9.89 8.59 -9.76
C VAL A 139 8.36 8.74 -9.83
N TYR A 140 7.74 8.06 -10.79
CA TYR A 140 6.29 8.04 -10.93
C TYR A 140 5.63 7.23 -9.83
N LEU A 141 6.06 5.96 -9.67
CA LEU A 141 5.55 5.04 -8.68
C LEU A 141 6.68 4.42 -7.88
N THR A 142 6.46 4.23 -6.59
CA THR A 142 7.32 3.39 -5.75
C THR A 142 6.53 2.24 -5.13
N ASP A 143 7.12 1.04 -5.12
CA ASP A 143 6.61 -0.09 -4.35
C ASP A 143 7.25 -0.07 -2.95
N ALA A 144 6.46 0.34 -1.95
CA ALA A 144 6.85 0.40 -0.54
C ALA A 144 6.47 -0.86 0.24
N THR A 145 5.94 -1.89 -0.42
CA THR A 145 5.35 -3.08 0.23
C THR A 145 6.32 -3.83 1.14
N GLN A 146 7.61 -3.86 0.80
CA GLN A 146 8.65 -4.48 1.65
C GLN A 146 9.42 -3.46 2.49
N TYR A 147 9.29 -2.19 2.19
CA TYR A 147 10.00 -1.12 2.90
C TYR A 147 9.28 -0.76 4.20
N TYR A 148 8.00 -0.44 4.13
CA TYR A 148 7.19 -0.15 5.32
C TYR A 148 6.82 -1.45 6.06
N PRO A 149 6.90 -1.49 7.38
CA PRO A 149 7.40 -0.51 8.34
C PRO A 149 8.85 -0.79 8.78
N LYS A 150 9.60 -1.60 8.01
CA LYS A 150 10.96 -2.04 8.37
C LYS A 150 11.96 -0.89 8.38
N PHE A 151 11.65 0.16 7.63
CA PHE A 151 12.42 1.39 7.52
C PHE A 151 11.52 2.59 7.82
N ASP A 152 12.12 3.73 8.13
CA ASP A 152 11.40 4.98 8.27
C ASP A 152 10.72 5.36 6.96
N PHE A 153 9.42 5.63 7.04
CA PHE A 153 8.59 5.91 5.88
C PHE A 153 7.64 7.06 6.20
N GLU A 154 7.92 8.19 5.59
CA GLU A 154 7.04 9.33 5.49
C GLU A 154 6.81 9.57 4.00
N PHE A 155 5.58 9.39 3.52
CA PHE A 155 5.34 9.42 2.08
C PHE A 155 5.69 10.77 1.46
N GLU A 156 5.54 11.85 2.21
CA GLU A 156 5.88 13.19 1.72
C GLU A 156 7.37 13.34 1.41
N ASP A 157 8.24 12.68 2.19
CA ASP A 157 9.68 12.70 1.99
C ASP A 157 10.13 11.83 0.80
N ILE A 158 9.32 10.86 0.40
CA ILE A 158 9.62 10.00 -0.75
C ILE A 158 9.42 10.79 -2.04
N GLN A 159 10.43 10.84 -2.90
CA GLN A 159 10.37 11.52 -4.19
C GLN A 159 9.59 10.69 -5.24
N ALA A 160 8.40 10.22 -4.88
CA ALA A 160 7.49 9.50 -5.76
C ALA A 160 6.14 10.21 -5.82
N LYS A 161 5.49 10.19 -6.99
CA LYS A 161 4.11 10.71 -7.14
C LYS A 161 3.08 9.77 -6.54
N VAL A 162 3.37 8.47 -6.59
CA VAL A 162 2.49 7.39 -6.11
C VAL A 162 3.31 6.37 -5.34
N ALA A 163 2.74 5.82 -4.26
CA ALA A 163 3.28 4.64 -3.61
C ALA A 163 2.20 3.55 -3.50
N ILE A 164 2.62 2.29 -3.53
CA ILE A 164 1.75 1.13 -3.27
C ILE A 164 2.22 0.39 -2.03
N ILE A 165 1.25 -0.14 -1.27
CA ILE A 165 1.50 -0.81 0.00
C ILE A 165 0.48 -1.92 0.25
N SER A 166 0.87 -2.98 0.99
CA SER A 166 -0.03 -4.07 1.36
C SER A 166 0.22 -4.55 2.79
N PRO A 167 -0.81 -4.52 3.68
CA PRO A 167 -0.63 -4.73 5.11
C PRO A 167 -0.26 -6.16 5.51
N HIS A 168 -0.50 -7.17 4.67
CA HIS A 168 -0.14 -8.55 5.01
C HIS A 168 1.38 -8.78 5.13
N LYS A 169 2.19 -7.81 4.73
CA LYS A 169 3.66 -7.82 4.90
C LYS A 169 4.11 -7.30 6.27
N PHE A 170 3.18 -6.73 7.06
CA PHE A 170 3.46 -6.15 8.37
C PHE A 170 2.34 -6.37 9.40
N GLY A 171 1.81 -7.56 9.48
CA GLY A 171 0.86 -7.95 10.52
C GLY A 171 -0.60 -7.59 10.27
N GLY A 172 -0.92 -7.10 9.08
CA GLY A 172 -2.27 -6.81 8.63
C GLY A 172 -2.94 -7.96 7.87
N PRO A 173 -4.20 -7.79 7.43
CA PRO A 173 -4.94 -8.80 6.68
C PRO A 173 -4.48 -8.92 5.23
N LYS A 174 -4.72 -10.10 4.64
CA LYS A 174 -4.64 -10.33 3.20
C LYS A 174 -5.89 -9.80 2.50
N GLY A 175 -5.82 -9.60 1.18
CA GLY A 175 -6.98 -9.17 0.39
C GLY A 175 -7.32 -7.69 0.53
N ILE A 176 -6.35 -6.89 0.94
CA ILE A 176 -6.40 -5.43 1.00
C ILE A 176 -5.01 -4.85 0.67
N GLY A 177 -4.99 -3.67 0.08
CA GLY A 177 -3.82 -2.84 -0.16
C GLY A 177 -4.23 -1.39 -0.33
N ALA A 178 -3.29 -0.52 -0.59
CA ALA A 178 -3.57 0.88 -0.87
C ALA A 178 -2.63 1.47 -1.92
N ILE A 179 -3.15 2.48 -2.61
CA ILE A 179 -2.42 3.43 -3.42
C ILE A 179 -2.39 4.73 -2.63
N LEU A 180 -1.20 5.27 -2.41
CA LEU A 180 -0.95 6.59 -1.83
C LEU A 180 -0.61 7.53 -2.98
N VAL A 181 -1.26 8.67 -3.06
CA VAL A 181 -1.09 9.64 -4.17
C VAL A 181 -0.80 11.01 -3.57
N LYS A 182 0.23 11.71 -4.05
CA LYS A 182 0.49 13.11 -3.67
C LYS A 182 -0.53 14.05 -4.30
N GLU A 183 -0.69 15.23 -3.70
CA GLU A 183 -1.55 16.29 -4.22
C GLU A 183 -1.22 16.65 -5.69
N ASN A 184 -2.21 17.13 -6.41
CA ASN A 184 -2.15 17.51 -7.83
C ASN A 184 -1.91 16.36 -8.82
N PHE A 185 -2.14 15.14 -8.40
CA PHE A 185 -2.08 14.01 -9.31
C PHE A 185 -3.44 13.77 -10.00
N ASP A 186 -3.97 14.82 -10.65
CA ASP A 186 -5.28 14.84 -11.34
C ASP A 186 -5.43 13.77 -12.43
N GLU A 187 -4.32 13.22 -12.92
CA GLU A 187 -4.39 12.14 -13.91
C GLU A 187 -5.04 10.86 -13.38
N PHE A 188 -4.96 10.60 -12.06
CA PHE A 188 -5.65 9.49 -11.42
C PHE A 188 -7.12 9.78 -11.20
N LEU A 189 -7.43 11.04 -10.94
CA LEU A 189 -8.78 11.50 -10.65
C LEU A 189 -9.54 11.85 -11.92
N LYS A 190 -9.46 11.03 -12.98
CA LYS A 190 -10.52 11.05 -13.97
C LYS A 190 -11.81 10.59 -13.28
N LYS A 191 -12.38 11.55 -12.57
CA LYS A 191 -13.62 11.49 -11.85
C LYS A 191 -14.72 10.97 -12.76
N ASN A 192 -15.14 9.75 -12.53
CA ASN A 192 -16.55 9.46 -12.61
C ASN A 192 -17.08 9.81 -11.21
N ASP A 193 -17.67 10.98 -11.05
CA ASP A 193 -17.87 11.70 -9.79
C ASP A 193 -18.68 10.95 -8.69
N ASP A 194 -19.23 9.77 -8.94
CA ASP A 194 -20.13 9.05 -8.04
C ASP A 194 -19.76 7.56 -7.96
N GLY A 195 -18.76 7.19 -7.16
CA GLY A 195 -18.44 5.79 -6.99
C GLY A 195 -17.54 5.50 -5.78
N GLN A 196 -17.38 4.21 -5.48
CA GLN A 196 -16.46 3.75 -4.46
C GLN A 196 -15.05 4.23 -4.80
N GLU A 197 -14.27 4.55 -3.79
CA GLU A 197 -12.91 5.11 -3.91
C GLU A 197 -12.84 6.32 -4.86
N GLY A 198 -13.83 7.23 -4.75
CA GLY A 198 -13.91 8.43 -5.59
C GLY A 198 -14.10 8.14 -7.09
N GLY A 199 -14.68 6.99 -7.43
CA GLY A 199 -14.86 6.53 -8.81
C GLY A 199 -13.61 5.92 -9.45
N PHE A 200 -12.48 5.93 -8.71
CA PHE A 200 -11.20 5.39 -9.20
C PHE A 200 -11.18 3.86 -9.18
N ARG A 201 -11.67 3.25 -8.09
CA ARG A 201 -11.73 1.80 -7.92
C ARG A 201 -13.16 1.40 -7.56
N PRO A 202 -14.00 1.00 -8.55
CA PRO A 202 -15.38 0.59 -8.31
C PRO A 202 -15.47 -0.76 -7.59
N GLY A 203 -16.59 -1.02 -6.95
CA GLY A 203 -16.90 -2.24 -6.22
C GLY A 203 -16.95 -2.00 -4.72
N THR A 204 -17.88 -2.68 -4.04
CA THR A 204 -18.10 -2.56 -2.60
C THR A 204 -16.80 -2.75 -1.85
N GLU A 205 -16.49 -1.81 -0.97
CA GLU A 205 -15.25 -1.76 -0.22
C GLU A 205 -15.16 -2.90 0.81
N ASN A 206 -13.97 -3.43 0.99
CA ASN A 206 -13.67 -4.44 2.01
C ASN A 206 -13.52 -3.79 3.39
N VAL A 207 -14.66 -3.46 4.03
CA VAL A 207 -14.68 -2.76 5.32
C VAL A 207 -13.80 -3.45 6.36
N LEU A 208 -13.91 -4.79 6.49
CA LEU A 208 -13.11 -5.57 7.44
C LEU A 208 -11.61 -5.46 7.17
N GLY A 209 -11.22 -5.58 5.89
CA GLY A 209 -9.83 -5.46 5.48
C GLY A 209 -9.28 -4.05 5.71
N ILE A 210 -10.08 -3.01 5.44
CA ILE A 210 -9.70 -1.61 5.62
C ILE A 210 -9.46 -1.29 7.10
N VAL A 211 -10.37 -1.69 7.98
CA VAL A 211 -10.23 -1.49 9.43
C VAL A 211 -9.01 -2.25 9.97
N GLY A 212 -8.81 -3.49 9.51
CA GLY A 212 -7.63 -4.27 9.87
C GLY A 212 -6.32 -3.68 9.36
N PHE A 213 -6.34 -3.04 8.18
CA PHE A 213 -5.17 -2.34 7.64
C PHE A 213 -4.81 -1.13 8.51
N ALA A 214 -5.77 -0.27 8.85
CA ALA A 214 -5.53 0.89 9.70
C ALA A 214 -4.95 0.50 11.07
N GLU A 215 -5.47 -0.57 11.67
CA GLU A 215 -4.94 -1.09 12.93
C GLU A 215 -3.50 -1.63 12.77
N ALA A 216 -3.18 -2.31 11.66
CA ALA A 216 -1.82 -2.77 11.40
C ALA A 216 -0.83 -1.60 11.27
N VAL A 217 -1.25 -0.50 10.63
CA VAL A 217 -0.44 0.74 10.53
C VAL A 217 -0.20 1.35 11.90
N LYS A 218 -1.23 1.42 12.78
CA LYS A 218 -1.07 1.90 14.18
C LYS A 218 -0.05 1.09 14.95
N VAL A 219 -0.14 -0.25 14.90
CA VAL A 219 0.81 -1.13 15.60
C VAL A 219 2.23 -0.92 15.05
N ALA A 220 2.37 -0.86 13.74
CA ALA A 220 3.67 -0.65 13.11
C ALA A 220 4.29 0.69 13.51
N ALA A 221 3.51 1.77 13.51
CA ALA A 221 3.96 3.10 13.93
C ALA A 221 4.38 3.14 15.41
N SER A 222 3.62 2.47 16.30
CA SER A 222 3.98 2.41 17.74
C SER A 222 5.28 1.66 17.98
N GLN A 223 5.54 0.58 17.27
CA GLN A 223 6.79 -0.19 17.38
C GLN A 223 8.02 0.58 16.90
N ARG A 224 7.86 1.49 15.94
CA ARG A 224 8.94 2.37 15.46
C ARG A 224 9.32 3.43 16.49
N SER A 225 8.36 3.94 17.27
CA SER A 225 8.62 4.97 18.31
C SER A 225 9.32 4.43 19.56
N GLU A 226 9.38 3.11 19.74
CA GLU A 226 10.00 2.46 20.90
C GLU A 226 11.44 1.97 20.63
N GLY A 227 11.94 2.03 19.41
CA GLY A 227 13.26 1.57 18.96
C GLY A 227 14.19 2.71 18.57
#